data_e972cc4a1ffda4dccc928fcc999c1dd4
#
_entry.id   e972cc4a1ffda4dccc928fcc999c1dd4
#
_cell.length_a   1.000
_cell.length_b   1.000
_cell.length_c   1.000
_cell.angle_alpha   90.00
_cell.angle_beta   90.00
_cell.angle_gamma   90.00
#
_symmetry.space_group_name_H-M   'P 1'
#
loop_
_entity.id
_entity.type
_entity.pdbx_description
1 polymer ?
#
loop_
_entity_poly.entity_id
_entity_poly.type
_entity_poly.pdbx_seq_one_letter_code
_entity_poly.pdbx_strand_id
1 'polypeptide(L)'
;MFKNNKAFSGFSVNNLQKAKEFYGKTMGMEVTEGEMGILNLKIANGSNVIIYPKPNHTPATFTILNFPVKNIDEAVNELAKRGVRFIIYNQPNLKTDEKGVMRGNGPNIAWFKDPAGNILSVLEE
;
A
#
# COMPACT_ATOMS: atom_id res chain seq x y z
N MET A 1 -9.10 -13.16 -25.90
CA MET A 1 -10.04 -13.63 -24.86
C MET A 1 -10.14 -12.64 -23.69
N PHE A 2 -9.01 -12.12 -23.18
CA PHE A 2 -9.01 -11.23 -22.01
C PHE A 2 -8.84 -9.76 -22.32
N LYS A 3 -8.78 -9.36 -23.58
CA LYS A 3 -8.50 -7.98 -23.99
C LYS A 3 -9.46 -6.95 -23.38
N ASN A 4 -10.75 -7.29 -23.29
CA ASN A 4 -11.78 -6.39 -22.75
C ASN A 4 -12.26 -6.83 -21.36
N ASN A 5 -11.51 -7.69 -20.72
CA ASN A 5 -11.85 -8.21 -19.41
C ASN A 5 -11.53 -7.15 -18.33
N LYS A 6 -12.44 -6.99 -17.38
CA LYS A 6 -12.27 -6.05 -16.27
C LYS A 6 -11.65 -6.76 -15.07
N ALA A 7 -10.45 -7.27 -15.25
CA ALA A 7 -9.75 -7.96 -14.18
C ALA A 7 -9.50 -7.00 -13.02
N PHE A 8 -9.50 -7.55 -11.81
CA PHE A 8 -9.18 -6.78 -10.61
C PHE A 8 -8.16 -7.56 -9.78
N SER A 9 -7.47 -6.85 -8.92
CA SER A 9 -6.43 -7.42 -8.08
C SER A 9 -6.94 -7.64 -6.66
N GLY A 10 -6.20 -8.44 -5.91
CA GLY A 10 -6.53 -8.67 -4.50
C GLY A 10 -5.33 -9.12 -3.71
N PHE A 11 -5.40 -8.94 -2.41
CA PHE A 11 -4.37 -9.43 -1.51
C PHE A 11 -4.98 -9.83 -0.18
N SER A 12 -4.23 -10.63 0.56
CA SER A 12 -4.70 -11.14 1.85
C SER A 12 -4.14 -10.36 3.02
N VAL A 13 -4.84 -10.46 4.14
CA VAL A 13 -4.41 -9.93 5.43
C VAL A 13 -4.73 -10.97 6.51
N ASN A 14 -4.09 -10.84 7.65
CA ASN A 14 -4.38 -11.73 8.78
C ASN A 14 -5.46 -11.19 9.72
N ASN A 15 -5.77 -9.90 9.64
CA ASN A 15 -6.79 -9.27 10.49
C ASN A 15 -7.53 -8.21 9.68
N LEU A 16 -8.77 -8.54 9.32
CA LEU A 16 -9.57 -7.69 8.44
C LEU A 16 -9.92 -6.35 9.08
N GLN A 17 -10.22 -6.33 10.39
CA GLN A 17 -10.56 -5.09 11.08
C GLN A 17 -9.39 -4.12 11.12
N LYS A 18 -8.19 -4.60 11.35
CA LYS A 18 -6.99 -3.76 11.32
C LYS A 18 -6.72 -3.22 9.92
N ALA A 19 -6.96 -4.04 8.90
CA ALA A 19 -6.82 -3.61 7.51
C ALA A 19 -7.84 -2.50 7.19
N LYS A 20 -9.08 -2.67 7.61
CA LYS A 20 -10.12 -1.67 7.39
C LYS A 20 -9.75 -0.32 8.01
N GLU A 21 -9.25 -0.34 9.23
CA GLU A 21 -8.81 0.88 9.91
C GLU A 21 -7.60 1.52 9.21
N PHE A 22 -6.65 0.70 8.83
CA PHE A 22 -5.44 1.21 8.17
C PHE A 22 -5.77 1.88 6.83
N TYR A 23 -6.46 1.17 5.95
CA TYR A 23 -6.75 1.72 4.61
C TYR A 23 -7.81 2.82 4.66
N GLY A 24 -8.80 2.69 5.53
CA GLY A 24 -9.87 3.69 5.65
C GLY A 24 -9.48 4.94 6.41
N LYS A 25 -8.85 4.79 7.57
CA LYS A 25 -8.51 5.93 8.43
C LYS A 25 -7.09 6.44 8.19
N THR A 26 -6.10 5.57 8.27
CA THR A 26 -4.71 6.00 8.13
C THR A 26 -4.40 6.47 6.71
N MET A 27 -4.79 5.68 5.71
CA MET A 27 -4.57 6.04 4.31
C MET A 27 -5.66 6.95 3.75
N GLY A 28 -6.81 7.07 4.41
CA GLY A 28 -7.89 7.93 3.96
C GLY A 28 -8.60 7.46 2.70
N MET A 29 -8.62 6.15 2.45
CA MET A 29 -9.25 5.60 1.26
C MET A 29 -10.70 5.21 1.54
N GLU A 30 -11.50 5.10 0.48
CA GLU A 30 -12.86 4.58 0.60
C GLU A 30 -12.79 3.06 0.66
N VAL A 31 -13.21 2.50 1.79
CA VAL A 31 -13.22 1.05 2.02
C VAL A 31 -14.64 0.62 2.33
N THR A 32 -15.16 -0.33 1.58
CA THR A 32 -16.50 -0.87 1.82
C THR A 32 -16.43 -2.35 2.14
N GLU A 33 -17.34 -2.83 2.97
CA GLU A 33 -17.44 -4.24 3.27
C GLU A 33 -18.27 -4.92 2.20
N GLY A 34 -17.67 -5.94 1.58
CA GLY A 34 -18.36 -6.76 0.62
C GLY A 34 -18.92 -8.02 1.26
N GLU A 35 -19.42 -8.91 0.44
CA GLU A 35 -19.91 -10.20 0.89
C GLU A 35 -18.75 -11.10 1.31
N MET A 36 -19.04 -12.10 2.14
CA MET A 36 -18.08 -13.12 2.56
C MET A 36 -16.87 -12.61 3.32
N GLY A 37 -17.01 -11.47 4.03
CA GLY A 37 -15.93 -10.92 4.83
C GLY A 37 -14.78 -10.35 4.01
N ILE A 38 -15.08 -9.83 2.83
CA ILE A 38 -14.11 -9.22 1.94
C ILE A 38 -14.27 -7.71 2.00
N LEU A 39 -13.15 -6.98 2.00
CA LEU A 39 -13.17 -5.53 1.86
C LEU A 39 -12.94 -5.15 0.40
N ASN A 40 -13.62 -4.10 -0.03
CA ASN A 40 -13.38 -3.47 -1.33
C ASN A 40 -12.65 -2.16 -1.12
N LEU A 41 -11.47 -2.03 -1.71
CA LEU A 41 -10.67 -0.84 -1.66
C LEU A 41 -10.85 -0.10 -2.97
N LYS A 42 -11.46 1.08 -2.92
CA LYS A 42 -11.78 1.82 -4.12
C LYS A 42 -10.58 2.59 -4.65
N ILE A 43 -10.24 2.34 -5.90
CA ILE A 43 -9.15 3.03 -6.59
C ILE A 43 -9.76 4.10 -7.51
N ALA A 44 -9.13 5.27 -7.56
CA ALA A 44 -9.69 6.44 -8.22
C ALA A 44 -10.01 6.24 -9.71
N ASN A 45 -9.32 5.35 -10.41
CA ASN A 45 -9.56 5.11 -11.84
C ASN A 45 -10.73 4.15 -12.11
N GLY A 46 -11.52 3.83 -11.08
CA GLY A 46 -12.70 2.97 -11.21
C GLY A 46 -12.46 1.50 -10.98
N SER A 47 -11.21 1.06 -10.87
CA SER A 47 -10.90 -0.31 -10.52
C SER A 47 -10.94 -0.49 -9.00
N ASN A 48 -11.30 -1.70 -8.55
CA ASN A 48 -11.26 -2.01 -7.13
C ASN A 48 -10.17 -3.04 -6.85
N VAL A 49 -9.64 -2.99 -5.63
CA VAL A 49 -8.77 -4.02 -5.11
C VAL A 49 -9.51 -4.68 -3.95
N ILE A 50 -9.55 -6.00 -3.92
CA ILE A 50 -10.18 -6.69 -2.79
C ILE A 50 -9.13 -7.06 -1.75
N ILE A 51 -9.56 -7.01 -0.48
CA ILE A 51 -8.75 -7.44 0.65
C ILE A 51 -9.52 -8.56 1.35
N TYR A 52 -8.89 -9.70 1.52
CA TYR A 52 -9.58 -10.86 2.12
C TYR A 52 -8.78 -11.43 3.28
N PRO A 53 -9.46 -11.98 4.30
CA PRO A 53 -8.77 -12.59 5.43
C PRO A 53 -8.25 -13.97 5.04
N LYS A 54 -7.06 -14.30 5.48
CA LYS A 54 -6.44 -15.59 5.22
C LYS A 54 -5.72 -16.06 6.48
N PRO A 55 -6.14 -17.19 7.09
CA PRO A 55 -5.55 -17.64 8.35
C PRO A 55 -4.05 -17.86 8.29
N ASN A 56 -3.56 -18.32 7.14
CA ASN A 56 -2.13 -18.56 6.92
C ASN A 56 -1.52 -17.47 6.04
N HIS A 57 -1.97 -16.23 6.22
CA HIS A 57 -1.45 -15.10 5.45
C HIS A 57 0.07 -14.99 5.59
N THR A 58 0.74 -14.87 4.44
CA THR A 58 2.16 -14.56 4.34
C THR A 58 2.30 -13.33 3.46
N PRO A 59 2.89 -12.24 3.96
CA PRO A 59 3.04 -11.04 3.15
C PRO A 59 3.97 -11.27 1.97
N ALA A 60 3.69 -10.61 0.86
CA ALA A 60 4.56 -10.63 -0.30
C ALA A 60 5.87 -9.92 0.02
N THR A 61 6.93 -10.33 -0.65
CA THR A 61 8.25 -9.72 -0.50
C THR A 61 8.47 -8.55 -1.48
N PHE A 62 7.40 -8.13 -2.14
CA PHE A 62 7.42 -7.07 -3.14
C PHE A 62 6.26 -6.10 -2.89
N THR A 63 6.30 -4.94 -3.53
CA THR A 63 5.28 -3.91 -3.39
C THR A 63 3.98 -4.34 -4.05
N ILE A 64 2.88 -4.33 -3.29
CA ILE A 64 1.58 -4.74 -3.80
C ILE A 64 0.71 -3.56 -4.26
N LEU A 65 0.91 -2.37 -3.73
CA LEU A 65 0.20 -1.16 -4.12
C LEU A 65 1.16 0.01 -4.13
N ASN A 66 1.07 0.82 -5.17
CA ASN A 66 1.89 2.02 -5.33
C ASN A 66 0.97 3.23 -5.42
N PHE A 67 1.22 4.23 -4.61
CA PHE A 67 0.42 5.45 -4.55
C PHE A 67 1.21 6.62 -5.13
N PRO A 68 0.89 7.08 -6.35
CA PRO A 68 1.53 8.27 -6.92
C PRO A 68 1.16 9.51 -6.12
N VAL A 69 2.15 10.34 -5.83
CA VAL A 69 1.96 11.59 -5.10
C VAL A 69 2.71 12.72 -5.80
N LYS A 70 2.29 13.96 -5.56
CA LYS A 70 2.94 15.13 -6.17
C LYS A 70 4.21 15.51 -5.42
N ASN A 71 4.23 15.35 -4.10
CA ASN A 71 5.34 15.74 -3.26
C ASN A 71 5.62 14.62 -2.27
N ILE A 72 6.73 13.92 -2.45
CA ILE A 72 7.06 12.76 -1.64
C ILE A 72 7.34 13.15 -0.17
N ASP A 73 7.97 14.28 0.06
CA ASP A 73 8.29 14.70 1.41
C ASP A 73 7.03 15.02 2.21
N GLU A 74 6.07 15.69 1.59
CA GLU A 74 4.77 15.95 2.24
C GLU A 74 4.04 14.64 2.55
N ALA A 75 4.01 13.71 1.60
CA ALA A 75 3.34 12.43 1.78
C ALA A 75 3.96 11.62 2.91
N VAL A 76 5.29 11.52 2.93
CA VAL A 76 6.00 10.79 3.97
C VAL A 76 5.77 11.43 5.34
N ASN A 77 5.86 12.76 5.42
CA ASN A 77 5.64 13.48 6.68
C ASN A 77 4.22 13.28 7.18
N GLU A 78 3.22 13.37 6.31
CA GLU A 78 1.82 13.20 6.69
C GLU A 78 1.53 11.79 7.17
N LEU A 79 2.03 10.78 6.46
CA LEU A 79 1.84 9.39 6.86
C LEU A 79 2.55 9.08 8.18
N ALA A 80 3.76 9.64 8.37
CA ALA A 80 4.49 9.47 9.62
C ALA A 80 3.71 10.06 10.81
N LYS A 81 3.05 11.20 10.62
CA LYS A 81 2.19 11.79 11.65
C LYS A 81 1.03 10.87 12.02
N ARG A 82 0.57 10.07 11.08
CA ARG A 82 -0.52 9.11 11.29
C ARG A 82 -0.04 7.76 11.81
N GLY A 83 1.25 7.66 12.17
CA GLY A 83 1.81 6.46 12.76
C GLY A 83 2.41 5.47 11.79
N VAL A 84 2.50 5.80 10.50
CA VAL A 84 3.13 4.93 9.51
C VAL A 84 4.64 5.00 9.67
N ARG A 85 5.27 3.81 9.69
CA ARG A 85 6.74 3.71 9.75
C ARG A 85 7.25 3.30 8.39
N PHE A 86 8.14 4.13 7.82
CA PHE A 86 8.75 3.84 6.54
C PHE A 86 9.92 2.88 6.72
N ILE A 87 10.09 1.98 5.75
CA ILE A 87 11.14 0.99 5.77
C ILE A 87 12.45 1.68 5.39
N ILE A 88 13.48 1.45 6.18
CA ILE A 88 14.82 1.96 5.87
C ILE A 88 15.61 0.84 5.23
N TYR A 89 15.98 1.02 3.96
CA TYR A 89 16.81 0.06 3.23
C TYR A 89 18.25 0.55 3.18
N ASN A 90 19.18 -0.35 3.39
CA ASN A 90 20.60 -0.06 3.29
C ASN A 90 21.32 -1.23 2.63
N GLN A 91 21.04 -1.42 1.34
CA GLN A 91 21.58 -2.50 0.53
C GLN A 91 22.32 -1.91 -0.66
N PRO A 92 23.23 -2.65 -1.30
CA PRO A 92 24.05 -2.10 -2.41
C PRO A 92 23.22 -1.47 -3.53
N ASN A 93 22.06 -2.05 -3.86
CA ASN A 93 21.22 -1.58 -4.96
C ASN A 93 19.92 -0.92 -4.49
N LEU A 94 19.76 -0.72 -3.18
CA LEU A 94 18.54 -0.17 -2.62
C LEU A 94 18.86 0.54 -1.32
N LYS A 95 19.02 1.87 -1.39
CA LYS A 95 19.29 2.70 -0.21
C LYS A 95 18.25 3.80 -0.12
N THR A 96 17.69 3.96 1.08
CA THR A 96 16.80 5.06 1.40
C THR A 96 17.50 6.02 2.33
N ASP A 97 17.00 7.28 2.39
CA ASP A 97 17.49 8.24 3.36
C ASP A 97 16.91 7.95 4.76
N GLU A 98 17.14 8.85 5.71
CA GLU A 98 16.68 8.69 7.09
C GLU A 98 15.16 8.70 7.23
N LYS A 99 14.46 9.26 6.25
CA LYS A 99 12.99 9.26 6.23
C LYS A 99 12.39 8.08 5.46
N GLY A 100 13.25 7.27 4.85
CA GLY A 100 12.83 6.12 4.06
C GLY A 100 12.64 6.41 2.57
N VAL A 101 13.13 7.54 2.07
CA VAL A 101 12.99 7.92 0.67
C VAL A 101 14.24 7.52 -0.13
N MET A 102 14.03 6.81 -1.22
CA MET A 102 15.08 6.53 -2.19
C MET A 102 15.05 7.60 -3.28
N ARG A 103 16.19 8.23 -3.51
CA ARG A 103 16.34 9.33 -4.47
C ARG A 103 17.46 9.03 -5.46
N GLY A 104 17.32 9.59 -6.67
CA GLY A 104 18.39 9.54 -7.66
C GLY A 104 18.34 8.37 -8.63
N ASN A 105 17.44 7.41 -8.47
CA ASN A 105 17.31 6.23 -9.32
C ASN A 105 15.92 6.13 -9.94
N GLY A 106 15.47 7.20 -10.62
CA GLY A 106 14.14 7.30 -11.14
C GLY A 106 13.25 8.12 -10.20
N PRO A 107 11.94 7.86 -10.14
CA PRO A 107 11.06 8.59 -9.24
C PRO A 107 11.51 8.43 -7.78
N ASN A 108 11.36 9.48 -7.00
CA ASN A 108 11.56 9.37 -5.56
C ASN A 108 10.46 8.46 -5.01
N ILE A 109 10.83 7.49 -4.17
CA ILE A 109 9.91 6.47 -3.70
C ILE A 109 10.22 6.11 -2.25
N ALA A 110 9.19 5.81 -1.48
CA ALA A 110 9.32 5.36 -0.10
C ALA A 110 8.38 4.20 0.14
N TRP A 111 8.82 3.22 0.93
CA TRP A 111 8.06 1.99 1.20
C TRP A 111 7.65 1.91 2.66
N PHE A 112 6.48 1.35 2.87
CA PHE A 112 5.96 1.10 4.22
C PHE A 112 5.12 -0.18 4.20
N LYS A 113 4.71 -0.64 5.38
CA LYS A 113 3.92 -1.86 5.50
C LYS A 113 2.54 -1.58 6.07
N ASP A 114 1.56 -2.35 5.62
CA ASP A 114 0.27 -2.37 6.30
C ASP A 114 0.37 -3.23 7.57
N PRO A 115 -0.69 -3.30 8.40
CA PRO A 115 -0.64 -4.10 9.63
C PRO A 115 -0.38 -5.60 9.43
N ALA A 116 -0.65 -6.11 8.23
CA ALA A 116 -0.43 -7.52 7.89
C ALA A 116 0.96 -7.79 7.31
N GLY A 117 1.80 -6.75 7.20
CA GLY A 117 3.15 -6.86 6.66
C GLY A 117 3.24 -6.72 5.15
N ASN A 118 2.14 -6.45 4.46
CA ASN A 118 2.17 -6.20 3.02
C ASN A 118 2.92 -4.90 2.73
N ILE A 119 3.72 -4.88 1.67
CA ILE A 119 4.56 -3.74 1.32
C ILE A 119 3.83 -2.82 0.35
N LEU A 120 3.79 -1.55 0.71
CA LEU A 120 3.17 -0.48 -0.07
C LEU A 120 4.23 0.58 -0.37
N SER A 121 3.95 1.44 -1.35
CA SER A 121 4.85 2.55 -1.64
C SER A 121 4.08 3.83 -1.93
N VAL A 122 4.73 4.95 -1.65
CA VAL A 122 4.38 6.24 -2.25
C VAL A 122 5.51 6.60 -3.20
N LEU A 123 5.18 7.10 -4.38
CA LEU A 123 6.19 7.51 -5.35
C LEU A 123 5.81 8.83 -5.98
N GLU A 124 6.83 9.66 -6.21
CA GLU A 124 6.62 11.00 -6.76
C GLU A 124 6.44 10.94 -8.26
N GLU A 125 5.43 11.61 -8.71
CA GLU A 125 5.08 11.66 -10.14
C GLU A 125 5.19 13.07 -10.69
#